data_fb7901f83b5cbbe714c191dd20cdfdca
#
_entry.id   fb7901f83b5cbbe714c191dd20cdfdca
#
_cell.length_a   1.000
_cell.length_b   1.000
_cell.length_c   1.000
_cell.angle_alpha   90.00
_cell.angle_beta   90.00
_cell.angle_gamma   90.00
#
_symmetry.space_group_name_H-M   'P 1'
#
loop_
_entity.id
_entity.type
_entity.pdbx_description
1 polymer ?
#
loop_
_entity_poly.entity_id
_entity_poly.type
_entity_poly.pdbx_seq_one_letter_code
_entity_poly.pdbx_strand_id
1 'polypeptide(L)'
;DESYIGVLIDDLVNKGVDEPYRMFTSRAEYRILLRQDNADERLTERGFQLGIASSERQQQWITKKQTCADFIEFMRHTTIPMKQIDGWLESIGSTALREGSKISDIILRPQVTIMTLAEVIPELKQYIDNIEYNRDEIVESCEIQIKYEGYIRREKLEAQKLQRLDQIRIPDHFNYNEVQSLRTEARQKLTRIRPKSIGDANRIPGVSPNDISVLLVLLGR
;
A
#
# COMPACT_ATOMS: atom_id res chain seq x y z
N ASP A 1 -1.20 6.68 7.01
CA ASP A 1 -0.86 5.94 5.79
C ASP A 1 -0.11 6.77 4.72
N GLU A 2 0.20 8.04 4.99
CA GLU A 2 0.91 8.91 4.04
C GLU A 2 2.44 8.94 4.28
N SER A 3 2.90 8.76 5.53
CA SER A 3 4.32 8.80 5.84
C SER A 3 4.66 8.06 7.13
N TYR A 4 5.92 7.58 7.26
CA TYR A 4 6.39 6.93 8.49
C TYR A 4 6.42 7.88 9.69
N ILE A 5 6.64 9.17 9.48
CA ILE A 5 6.56 10.16 10.58
C ILE A 5 5.13 10.26 11.12
N GLY A 6 4.12 10.10 10.26
CA GLY A 6 2.72 10.00 10.68
C GLY A 6 2.45 8.77 11.54
N VAL A 7 2.94 7.60 11.13
CA VAL A 7 2.83 6.36 11.93
C VAL A 7 3.51 6.50 13.28
N LEU A 8 4.71 7.10 13.31
CA LEU A 8 5.45 7.35 14.56
C LEU A 8 4.67 8.26 15.51
N ILE A 9 4.09 9.35 15.00
CA ILE A 9 3.31 10.28 15.81
C ILE A 9 2.05 9.60 16.33
N ASP A 10 1.36 8.83 15.49
CA ASP A 10 0.16 8.08 15.88
C ASP A 10 0.46 7.08 17.00
N ASP A 11 1.56 6.33 16.90
CA ASP A 11 2.00 5.41 17.95
C ASP A 11 2.29 6.14 19.28
N LEU A 12 3.04 7.24 19.22
CA LEU A 12 3.40 8.01 20.43
C LEU A 12 2.19 8.62 21.12
N VAL A 13 1.22 9.10 20.36
CA VAL A 13 0.03 9.77 20.89
C VAL A 13 -1.00 8.78 21.40
N ASN A 14 -1.23 7.68 20.69
CA ASN A 14 -2.33 6.75 20.98
C ASN A 14 -1.91 5.55 21.84
N LYS A 15 -0.72 5.01 21.64
CA LYS A 15 -0.24 3.83 22.38
C LYS A 15 0.62 4.20 23.59
N GLY A 16 1.27 5.37 23.58
CA GLY A 16 2.27 5.75 24.55
C GLY A 16 3.51 4.88 24.50
N VAL A 17 4.54 5.23 25.24
CA VAL A 17 5.78 4.44 25.36
C VAL A 17 6.35 4.57 26.77
N ASP A 18 6.73 3.44 27.35
CA ASP A 18 7.38 3.37 28.66
C ASP A 18 8.92 3.42 28.55
N GLU A 19 9.45 3.29 27.33
CA GLU A 19 10.88 3.30 26.98
C GLU A 19 11.13 4.13 25.71
N PRO A 20 12.38 4.50 25.37
CA PRO A 20 12.69 5.22 24.16
C PRO A 20 12.08 4.54 22.93
N TYR A 21 11.26 5.29 22.17
CA TYR A 21 10.56 4.73 21.02
C TYR A 21 11.53 4.31 19.91
N ARG A 22 11.33 3.10 19.41
CA ARG A 22 11.99 2.58 18.22
C ARG A 22 10.96 1.94 17.31
N MET A 23 10.94 2.37 16.05
CA MET A 23 10.10 1.73 15.04
C MET A 23 10.74 0.41 14.59
N PHE A 24 10.17 -0.69 15.03
CA PHE A 24 10.50 -2.03 14.54
C PHE A 24 9.67 -2.36 13.31
N THR A 25 10.15 -3.27 12.48
CA THR A 25 9.41 -3.76 11.30
C THR A 25 8.04 -4.34 11.66
N SER A 26 7.90 -4.92 12.86
CA SER A 26 6.63 -5.42 13.41
C SER A 26 5.63 -4.31 13.76
N ARG A 27 6.11 -3.08 13.97
CA ARG A 27 5.29 -1.89 14.26
C ARG A 27 5.13 -0.96 13.05
N ALA A 28 5.82 -1.23 11.96
CA ALA A 28 5.73 -0.45 10.73
C ALA A 28 4.44 -0.81 9.98
N GLU A 29 3.34 -0.18 10.38
CA GLU A 29 2.07 -0.25 9.66
C GLU A 29 2.24 0.35 8.25
N TYR A 30 1.49 -0.15 7.27
CA TYR A 30 1.48 0.34 5.89
C TYR A 30 2.83 0.28 5.16
N ARG A 31 3.74 -0.63 5.54
CA ARG A 31 5.09 -0.69 4.96
C ARG A 31 5.12 -0.96 3.45
N ILE A 32 4.08 -1.60 2.90
CA ILE A 32 3.93 -1.83 1.46
C ILE A 32 3.48 -0.56 0.75
N LEU A 33 2.75 0.32 1.43
CA LEU A 33 2.34 1.63 0.92
C LEU A 33 3.42 2.70 1.13
N LEU A 34 4.18 2.62 2.24
CA LEU A 34 5.16 3.63 2.66
C LEU A 34 6.59 3.22 2.26
N ARG A 35 6.81 2.95 0.98
CA ARG A 35 8.13 2.60 0.47
C ARG A 35 8.94 3.85 0.12
N GLN A 36 10.26 3.68 0.03
CA GLN A 36 11.18 4.75 -0.38
C GLN A 36 10.97 5.10 -1.87
N ASP A 37 10.78 4.09 -2.72
CA ASP A 37 10.63 4.22 -4.16
C ASP A 37 9.39 5.01 -4.59
N ASN A 38 8.34 5.06 -3.75
CA ASN A 38 7.10 5.78 -4.04
C ASN A 38 6.88 7.04 -3.19
N ALA A 39 7.93 7.55 -2.56
CA ALA A 39 7.80 8.74 -1.71
C ALA A 39 7.38 9.99 -2.51
N ASP A 40 7.84 10.11 -3.74
CA ASP A 40 7.44 11.17 -4.66
C ASP A 40 5.95 11.08 -5.05
N GLU A 41 5.43 9.89 -5.31
CA GLU A 41 4.01 9.65 -5.60
C GLU A 41 3.11 10.11 -4.44
N ARG A 42 3.54 9.89 -3.21
CA ARG A 42 2.74 10.21 -2.01
C ARG A 42 2.83 11.67 -1.58
N LEU A 43 3.98 12.30 -1.77
CA LEU A 43 4.32 13.56 -1.09
C LEU A 43 4.51 14.76 -2.03
N THR A 44 4.83 14.56 -3.32
CA THR A 44 5.18 15.69 -4.20
C THR A 44 4.01 16.62 -4.44
N GLU A 45 2.82 16.10 -4.73
CA GLU A 45 1.63 16.91 -4.95
C GLU A 45 1.28 17.73 -3.72
N ARG A 46 1.31 17.10 -2.54
CA ARG A 46 1.03 17.78 -1.28
C ARG A 46 2.11 18.82 -0.94
N GLY A 47 3.38 18.48 -1.20
CA GLY A 47 4.49 19.41 -1.03
C GLY A 47 4.35 20.64 -1.94
N PHE A 48 3.88 20.46 -3.16
CA PHE A 48 3.61 21.56 -4.08
C PHE A 48 2.47 22.44 -3.61
N GLN A 49 1.35 21.86 -3.18
CA GLN A 49 0.21 22.61 -2.62
C GLN A 49 0.59 23.43 -1.38
N LEU A 50 1.54 22.95 -0.58
CA LEU A 50 2.08 23.66 0.59
C LEU A 50 3.22 24.65 0.25
N GLY A 51 3.61 24.76 -1.00
CA GLY A 51 4.69 25.65 -1.43
C GLY A 51 6.11 25.19 -1.07
N ILE A 52 6.30 23.91 -0.67
CA ILE A 52 7.59 23.33 -0.30
C ILE A 52 8.27 22.63 -1.49
N ALA A 53 7.51 22.15 -2.47
CA ALA A 53 8.05 21.57 -3.70
C ALA A 53 7.98 22.57 -4.84
N SER A 54 9.03 22.64 -5.67
CA SER A 54 9.07 23.50 -6.85
C SER A 54 8.14 22.99 -7.97
N SER A 55 7.75 23.90 -8.87
CA SER A 55 7.00 23.55 -10.09
C SER A 55 7.74 22.55 -10.97
N GLU A 56 9.07 22.66 -11.04
CA GLU A 56 9.91 21.73 -11.78
C GLU A 56 9.81 20.31 -11.20
N ARG A 57 9.90 20.16 -9.88
CA ARG A 57 9.75 18.86 -9.19
C ARG A 57 8.36 18.27 -9.41
N GLN A 58 7.33 19.10 -9.36
CA GLN A 58 5.97 18.67 -9.65
C GLN A 58 5.84 18.16 -11.09
N GLN A 59 6.40 18.89 -12.07
CA GLN A 59 6.36 18.49 -13.47
C GLN A 59 7.11 17.18 -13.72
N GLN A 60 8.27 17.00 -13.12
CA GLN A 60 9.05 15.76 -13.19
C GLN A 60 8.25 14.58 -12.64
N TRP A 61 7.57 14.76 -11.50
CA TRP A 61 6.72 13.73 -10.93
C TRP A 61 5.52 13.39 -11.82
N ILE A 62 4.85 14.39 -12.40
CA ILE A 62 3.73 14.18 -13.33
C ILE A 62 4.20 13.37 -14.54
N THR A 63 5.35 13.72 -15.13
CA THR A 63 5.95 13.00 -16.26
C THR A 63 6.26 11.55 -15.88
N LYS A 64 6.95 11.32 -14.76
CA LYS A 64 7.24 9.97 -14.24
C LYS A 64 5.97 9.14 -14.06
N LYS A 65 4.96 9.71 -13.41
CA LYS A 65 3.66 9.06 -13.14
C LYS A 65 2.98 8.63 -14.44
N GLN A 66 2.93 9.52 -15.44
CA GLN A 66 2.34 9.21 -16.73
C GLN A 66 3.12 8.11 -17.46
N THR A 67 4.45 8.22 -17.52
CA THR A 67 5.30 7.23 -18.16
C THR A 67 5.15 5.84 -17.50
N CYS A 68 5.07 5.78 -16.17
CA CYS A 68 4.81 4.52 -15.46
C CYS A 68 3.43 3.94 -15.83
N ALA A 69 2.38 4.79 -15.87
CA ALA A 69 1.04 4.34 -16.23
C ALA A 69 0.99 3.77 -17.66
N ASP A 70 1.57 4.49 -18.62
CA ASP A 70 1.62 4.06 -20.02
C ASP A 70 2.43 2.77 -20.21
N PHE A 71 3.53 2.64 -19.47
CA PHE A 71 4.36 1.44 -19.52
C PHE A 71 3.67 0.21 -18.92
N ILE A 72 2.98 0.36 -17.81
CA ILE A 72 2.17 -0.72 -17.21
C ILE A 72 1.04 -1.11 -18.16
N GLU A 73 0.37 -0.14 -18.77
CA GLU A 73 -0.69 -0.36 -19.75
C GLU A 73 -0.17 -1.14 -20.97
N PHE A 74 0.99 -0.72 -21.52
CA PHE A 74 1.67 -1.47 -22.58
C PHE A 74 1.90 -2.93 -22.20
N MET A 75 2.46 -3.19 -21.00
CA MET A 75 2.73 -4.56 -20.53
C MET A 75 1.46 -5.40 -20.31
N ARG A 76 0.37 -4.75 -19.92
CA ARG A 76 -0.95 -5.40 -19.73
C ARG A 76 -1.65 -5.75 -21.04
N HIS A 77 -1.37 -5.02 -22.11
CA HIS A 77 -2.02 -5.22 -23.40
C HIS A 77 -1.17 -6.05 -24.37
N THR A 78 0.14 -6.08 -24.21
CA THR A 78 1.06 -6.84 -25.08
C THR A 78 1.09 -8.32 -24.70
N THR A 79 0.67 -9.17 -25.63
CA THR A 79 0.67 -10.64 -25.46
C THR A 79 1.87 -11.23 -26.19
N ILE A 80 2.66 -12.04 -25.50
CA ILE A 80 3.83 -12.73 -26.04
C ILE A 80 3.46 -14.17 -26.40
N PRO A 81 3.74 -14.61 -27.64
CA PRO A 81 3.53 -15.99 -28.04
C PRO A 81 4.44 -16.94 -27.22
N MET A 82 3.90 -18.09 -26.82
CA MET A 82 4.61 -19.14 -26.09
C MET A 82 5.98 -19.44 -26.69
N LYS A 83 6.03 -19.67 -28.01
CA LYS A 83 7.26 -20.06 -28.74
C LYS A 83 8.40 -19.04 -28.61
N GLN A 84 8.12 -17.79 -28.29
CA GLN A 84 9.12 -16.74 -28.24
C GLN A 84 9.99 -16.82 -26.97
N ILE A 85 9.43 -17.30 -25.86
CA ILE A 85 10.11 -17.21 -24.55
C ILE A 85 10.20 -18.53 -23.79
N ASP A 86 9.60 -19.63 -24.25
CA ASP A 86 9.59 -20.90 -23.50
C ASP A 86 10.99 -21.41 -23.18
N GLY A 87 11.88 -21.45 -24.18
CA GLY A 87 13.26 -21.90 -23.98
C GLY A 87 14.03 -21.04 -22.99
N TRP A 88 13.73 -19.72 -22.93
CA TRP A 88 14.32 -18.83 -21.95
C TRP A 88 13.72 -19.06 -20.56
N LEU A 89 12.40 -19.23 -20.44
CA LEU A 89 11.75 -19.53 -19.16
C LEU A 89 12.29 -20.81 -18.54
N GLU A 90 12.48 -21.87 -19.35
CA GLU A 90 13.09 -23.13 -18.89
C GLU A 90 14.54 -22.92 -18.42
N SER A 91 15.31 -22.10 -19.14
CA SER A 91 16.71 -21.81 -18.80
C SER A 91 16.89 -21.11 -17.44
N ILE A 92 15.88 -20.33 -17.00
CA ILE A 92 15.86 -19.67 -15.68
C ILE A 92 15.11 -20.48 -14.61
N GLY A 93 14.79 -21.75 -14.89
CA GLY A 93 14.09 -22.65 -13.96
C GLY A 93 12.62 -22.29 -13.74
N SER A 94 11.99 -21.60 -14.70
CA SER A 94 10.56 -21.27 -14.67
C SER A 94 9.77 -22.23 -15.55
N THR A 95 8.48 -22.39 -15.27
CA THR A 95 7.60 -23.28 -16.06
C THR A 95 7.30 -22.64 -17.41
N ALA A 96 7.35 -23.43 -18.49
CA ALA A 96 6.92 -23.02 -19.83
C ALA A 96 5.47 -22.50 -19.82
N LEU A 97 5.14 -21.66 -20.78
CA LEU A 97 3.77 -21.18 -20.96
C LEU A 97 2.92 -22.29 -21.59
N ARG A 98 1.63 -22.31 -21.30
CA ARG A 98 0.66 -23.18 -21.97
C ARG A 98 0.04 -22.53 -23.20
N GLU A 99 -0.01 -21.22 -23.21
CA GLU A 99 -0.59 -20.37 -24.25
C GLU A 99 0.12 -19.00 -24.25
N GLY A 100 -0.20 -18.13 -25.21
CA GLY A 100 0.28 -16.76 -25.21
C GLY A 100 -0.13 -16.04 -23.92
N SER A 101 0.82 -15.34 -23.28
CA SER A 101 0.62 -14.64 -22.02
C SER A 101 0.99 -13.18 -22.14
N LYS A 102 0.35 -12.32 -21.35
CA LYS A 102 0.67 -10.90 -21.28
C LYS A 102 2.01 -10.69 -20.58
N ILE A 103 2.74 -9.65 -20.98
CA ILE A 103 4.02 -9.31 -20.33
C ILE A 103 3.81 -9.14 -18.82
N SER A 104 2.75 -8.45 -18.40
CA SER A 104 2.42 -8.27 -16.99
C SER A 104 2.29 -9.59 -16.21
N ASP A 105 1.70 -10.62 -16.83
CA ASP A 105 1.50 -11.92 -16.17
C ASP A 105 2.81 -12.72 -16.07
N ILE A 106 3.69 -12.55 -17.05
CA ILE A 106 5.01 -13.18 -17.04
C ILE A 106 5.89 -12.57 -15.94
N ILE A 107 5.83 -11.24 -15.74
CA ILE A 107 6.58 -10.52 -14.70
C ILE A 107 6.18 -10.94 -13.28
N LEU A 108 4.97 -11.45 -13.06
CA LEU A 108 4.55 -11.95 -11.74
C LEU A 108 5.38 -13.16 -11.25
N ARG A 109 6.13 -13.80 -12.14
CA ARG A 109 7.01 -14.93 -11.77
C ARG A 109 8.21 -14.43 -10.96
N PRO A 110 8.57 -15.07 -9.83
CA PRO A 110 9.66 -14.58 -8.95
C PRO A 110 11.01 -14.43 -9.63
N GLN A 111 11.32 -15.31 -10.62
CA GLN A 111 12.60 -15.34 -11.32
C GLN A 111 12.70 -14.29 -12.45
N VAL A 112 11.58 -13.68 -12.82
CA VAL A 112 11.49 -12.77 -13.97
C VAL A 112 11.53 -11.33 -13.48
N THR A 113 12.39 -10.51 -14.09
CA THR A 113 12.37 -9.06 -13.97
C THR A 113 12.03 -8.42 -15.31
N ILE A 114 11.60 -7.16 -15.31
CA ILE A 114 11.36 -6.43 -16.57
C ILE A 114 12.63 -6.39 -17.40
N MET A 115 13.79 -6.14 -16.78
CA MET A 115 15.06 -6.04 -17.51
C MET A 115 15.50 -7.37 -18.12
N THR A 116 15.41 -8.47 -17.37
CA THR A 116 15.78 -9.80 -17.91
C THR A 116 14.80 -10.25 -19.00
N LEU A 117 13.53 -9.87 -18.89
CA LEU A 117 12.54 -10.17 -19.91
C LEU A 117 12.76 -9.33 -21.19
N ALA A 118 13.25 -8.11 -21.07
CA ALA A 118 13.60 -7.25 -22.21
C ALA A 118 14.77 -7.80 -23.06
N GLU A 119 15.62 -8.66 -22.49
CA GLU A 119 16.69 -9.31 -23.28
C GLU A 119 16.15 -10.26 -24.35
N VAL A 120 14.95 -10.81 -24.16
CA VAL A 120 14.31 -11.79 -25.02
C VAL A 120 13.06 -11.29 -25.74
N ILE A 121 12.55 -10.12 -25.36
CA ILE A 121 11.38 -9.47 -25.99
C ILE A 121 11.81 -8.13 -26.59
N PRO A 122 12.07 -8.07 -27.93
CA PRO A 122 12.55 -6.84 -28.60
C PRO A 122 11.61 -5.65 -28.42
N GLU A 123 10.29 -5.87 -28.42
CA GLU A 123 9.29 -4.82 -28.27
C GLU A 123 9.35 -4.19 -26.87
N LEU A 124 9.57 -5.01 -25.84
CA LEU A 124 9.75 -4.52 -24.46
C LEU A 124 11.05 -3.72 -24.33
N LYS A 125 12.13 -4.23 -24.93
CA LYS A 125 13.43 -3.53 -24.95
C LYS A 125 13.31 -2.17 -25.63
N GLN A 126 12.69 -2.13 -26.82
CA GLN A 126 12.47 -0.88 -27.56
C GLN A 126 11.64 0.13 -26.74
N TYR A 127 10.61 -0.35 -26.05
CA TYR A 127 9.82 0.54 -25.17
C TYR A 127 10.68 1.15 -24.07
N ILE A 128 11.48 0.34 -23.37
CA ILE A 128 12.39 0.78 -22.30
C ILE A 128 13.43 1.77 -22.85
N ASP A 129 14.02 1.50 -24.01
CA ASP A 129 15.04 2.36 -24.62
C ASP A 129 14.49 3.75 -25.01
N ASN A 130 13.19 3.86 -25.26
CA ASN A 130 12.51 5.12 -25.55
C ASN A 130 12.15 5.93 -24.30
N ILE A 131 12.36 5.41 -23.08
CA ILE A 131 12.18 6.18 -21.85
C ILE A 131 13.38 7.12 -21.67
N GLU A 132 13.15 8.40 -21.86
CA GLU A 132 14.21 9.43 -21.86
C GLU A 132 14.65 9.85 -20.45
N TYR A 133 13.74 9.82 -19.47
CA TYR A 133 13.96 10.35 -18.12
C TYR A 133 13.81 9.28 -17.07
N ASN A 134 14.75 9.19 -16.13
CA ASN A 134 14.72 8.26 -14.98
C ASN A 134 14.35 6.81 -15.33
N ARG A 135 14.87 6.30 -16.44
CA ARG A 135 14.55 4.96 -16.98
C ARG A 135 14.58 3.86 -15.94
N ASP A 136 15.68 3.73 -15.23
CA ASP A 136 15.88 2.64 -14.26
C ASP A 136 14.87 2.72 -13.11
N GLU A 137 14.62 3.92 -12.60
CA GLU A 137 13.64 4.16 -11.54
C GLU A 137 12.21 3.88 -12.01
N ILE A 138 11.88 4.24 -13.25
CA ILE A 138 10.56 3.95 -13.85
C ILE A 138 10.36 2.45 -14.01
N VAL A 139 11.36 1.74 -14.56
CA VAL A 139 11.30 0.29 -14.74
C VAL A 139 11.14 -0.43 -13.41
N GLU A 140 11.93 -0.06 -12.39
CA GLU A 140 11.84 -0.62 -11.05
C GLU A 140 10.46 -0.35 -10.42
N SER A 141 9.98 0.90 -10.52
CA SER A 141 8.67 1.28 -9.99
C SER A 141 7.53 0.49 -10.64
N CYS A 142 7.57 0.30 -11.97
CA CYS A 142 6.58 -0.48 -12.70
C CYS A 142 6.62 -1.97 -12.31
N GLU A 143 7.82 -2.55 -12.16
CA GLU A 143 7.98 -3.93 -11.71
C GLU A 143 7.39 -4.14 -10.31
N ILE A 144 7.69 -3.24 -9.37
CA ILE A 144 7.16 -3.28 -8.02
C ILE A 144 5.63 -3.15 -8.05
N GLN A 145 5.08 -2.21 -8.82
CA GLN A 145 3.63 -2.02 -8.92
C GLN A 145 2.93 -3.27 -9.45
N ILE A 146 3.46 -3.93 -10.49
CA ILE A 146 2.88 -5.15 -11.04
C ILE A 146 2.98 -6.30 -10.03
N LYS A 147 4.16 -6.58 -9.50
CA LYS A 147 4.40 -7.71 -8.59
C LYS A 147 3.64 -7.60 -7.27
N TYR A 148 3.48 -6.39 -6.77
CA TYR A 148 2.85 -6.13 -5.46
C TYR A 148 1.42 -5.60 -5.57
N GLU A 149 0.82 -5.52 -6.76
CA GLU A 149 -0.51 -4.94 -6.97
C GLU A 149 -1.57 -5.50 -6.01
N GLY A 150 -1.61 -6.82 -5.84
CA GLY A 150 -2.56 -7.47 -4.95
C GLY A 150 -2.38 -7.09 -3.48
N TYR A 151 -1.13 -6.97 -3.03
CA TYR A 151 -0.79 -6.56 -1.67
C TYR A 151 -1.08 -5.07 -1.45
N ILE A 152 -0.67 -4.21 -2.38
CA ILE A 152 -0.93 -2.76 -2.35
C ILE A 152 -2.44 -2.51 -2.27
N ARG A 153 -3.23 -3.18 -3.11
CA ARG A 153 -4.69 -3.04 -3.09
C ARG A 153 -5.30 -3.46 -1.76
N ARG A 154 -4.84 -4.57 -1.19
CA ARG A 154 -5.34 -5.06 0.12
C ARG A 154 -5.03 -4.07 1.23
N GLU A 155 -3.78 -3.60 1.32
CA GLU A 155 -3.35 -2.65 2.35
C GLU A 155 -4.05 -1.29 2.22
N LYS A 156 -4.28 -0.81 0.98
CA LYS A 156 -5.11 0.39 0.73
C LYS A 156 -6.55 0.23 1.23
N LEU A 157 -7.16 -0.93 1.02
CA LEU A 157 -8.52 -1.20 1.51
C LEU A 157 -8.56 -1.25 3.05
N GLU A 158 -7.55 -1.82 3.69
CA GLU A 158 -7.44 -1.84 5.15
C GLU A 158 -7.26 -0.42 5.71
N ALA A 159 -6.37 0.39 5.11
CA ALA A 159 -6.19 1.79 5.48
C ALA A 159 -7.49 2.60 5.35
N GLN A 160 -8.20 2.45 4.24
CA GLN A 160 -9.51 3.11 4.03
C GLN A 160 -10.55 2.66 5.04
N LYS A 161 -10.55 1.39 5.43
CA LYS A 161 -11.46 0.88 6.47
C LYS A 161 -11.16 1.55 7.80
N LEU A 162 -9.91 1.66 8.20
CA LEU A 162 -9.51 2.35 9.44
C LEU A 162 -9.89 3.82 9.42
N GLN A 163 -9.63 4.53 8.32
CA GLN A 163 -10.05 5.94 8.17
C GLN A 163 -11.57 6.12 8.30
N ARG A 164 -12.37 5.19 7.78
CA ARG A 164 -13.84 5.22 7.98
C ARG A 164 -14.21 5.04 9.45
N LEU A 165 -13.53 4.15 10.18
CA LEU A 165 -13.77 3.95 11.61
C LEU A 165 -13.43 5.21 12.42
N ASP A 166 -12.41 5.97 12.03
CA ASP A 166 -12.05 7.25 12.68
C ASP A 166 -13.14 8.31 12.55
N GLN A 167 -13.95 8.26 11.48
CA GLN A 167 -15.05 9.19 11.26
C GLN A 167 -16.31 8.84 12.06
N ILE A 168 -16.44 7.62 12.56
CA ILE A 168 -17.60 7.20 13.34
C ILE A 168 -17.43 7.63 14.78
N ARG A 169 -18.12 8.71 15.15
CA ARG A 169 -18.07 9.27 16.50
C ARG A 169 -18.85 8.41 17.49
N ILE A 170 -18.29 8.26 18.68
CA ILE A 170 -18.97 7.65 19.83
C ILE A 170 -19.52 8.81 20.68
N PRO A 171 -20.84 8.82 20.99
CA PRO A 171 -21.42 9.87 21.84
C PRO A 171 -20.79 9.89 23.22
N ASP A 172 -20.56 11.10 23.80
CA ASP A 172 -19.93 11.28 25.11
C ASP A 172 -20.70 10.58 26.25
N HIS A 173 -22.02 10.47 26.08
CA HIS A 173 -22.92 9.80 27.05
C HIS A 173 -23.02 8.28 26.86
N PHE A 174 -22.27 7.68 25.94
CA PHE A 174 -22.34 6.23 25.67
C PHE A 174 -21.90 5.42 26.92
N ASN A 175 -22.80 4.54 27.38
CA ASN A 175 -22.55 3.75 28.60
C ASN A 175 -22.06 2.35 28.25
N TYR A 176 -20.75 2.16 28.24
CA TYR A 176 -20.12 0.86 27.95
C TYR A 176 -20.49 -0.23 28.97
N ASN A 177 -20.85 0.13 30.20
CA ASN A 177 -21.19 -0.83 31.25
C ASN A 177 -22.51 -1.58 30.99
N GLU A 178 -23.42 -0.99 30.22
CA GLU A 178 -24.70 -1.58 29.85
C GLU A 178 -24.56 -2.57 28.67
N VAL A 179 -23.42 -2.58 27.98
CA VAL A 179 -23.19 -3.43 26.82
C VAL A 179 -22.65 -4.79 27.25
N GLN A 180 -23.55 -5.73 27.52
CA GLN A 180 -23.18 -7.08 28.00
C GLN A 180 -22.41 -7.90 26.97
N SER A 181 -22.57 -7.65 25.67
CA SER A 181 -21.87 -8.33 24.57
C SER A 181 -20.40 -7.92 24.40
N LEU A 182 -19.95 -6.86 25.10
CA LEU A 182 -18.53 -6.53 25.18
C LEU A 182 -17.82 -7.42 26.20
N ARG A 183 -16.61 -7.86 25.86
CA ARG A 183 -15.75 -8.55 26.83
C ARG A 183 -15.44 -7.66 28.03
N THR A 184 -15.31 -8.26 29.20
CA THR A 184 -15.07 -7.52 30.46
C THR A 184 -13.87 -6.58 30.38
N GLU A 185 -12.75 -7.05 29.81
CA GLU A 185 -11.55 -6.26 29.63
C GLU A 185 -11.80 -5.05 28.71
N ALA A 186 -12.42 -5.28 27.55
CA ALA A 186 -12.73 -4.22 26.59
C ALA A 186 -13.65 -3.17 27.22
N ARG A 187 -14.71 -3.61 27.91
CA ARG A 187 -15.67 -2.76 28.60
C ARG A 187 -14.99 -1.86 29.64
N GLN A 188 -14.11 -2.42 30.48
CA GLN A 188 -13.37 -1.67 31.50
C GLN A 188 -12.45 -0.62 30.86
N LYS A 189 -11.72 -0.98 29.79
CA LYS A 189 -10.81 -0.08 29.10
C LYS A 189 -11.56 1.04 28.37
N LEU A 190 -12.64 0.70 27.66
CA LEU A 190 -13.49 1.69 26.98
C LEU A 190 -14.14 2.67 27.96
N THR A 191 -14.60 2.18 29.11
CA THR A 191 -15.18 3.03 30.18
C THR A 191 -14.15 3.99 30.76
N ARG A 192 -12.90 3.52 30.93
CA ARG A 192 -11.81 4.34 31.49
C ARG A 192 -11.29 5.37 30.50
N ILE A 193 -11.04 4.96 29.23
CA ILE A 193 -10.36 5.79 28.22
C ILE A 193 -11.34 6.73 27.52
N ARG A 194 -12.60 6.32 27.36
CA ARG A 194 -13.66 7.07 26.68
C ARG A 194 -13.26 7.59 25.30
N PRO A 195 -12.98 6.66 24.36
CA PRO A 195 -12.58 7.01 23.00
C PRO A 195 -13.65 7.84 22.31
N LYS A 196 -13.24 8.81 21.48
CA LYS A 196 -14.15 9.74 20.77
C LYS A 196 -14.68 9.16 19.46
N SER A 197 -13.99 8.16 18.92
CA SER A 197 -14.36 7.49 17.66
C SER A 197 -14.22 5.97 17.79
N ILE A 198 -14.83 5.25 16.84
CA ILE A 198 -14.62 3.80 16.72
C ILE A 198 -13.17 3.47 16.36
N GLY A 199 -12.51 4.33 15.58
CA GLY A 199 -11.09 4.18 15.29
C GLY A 199 -10.22 4.30 16.54
N ASP A 200 -10.48 5.29 17.40
CA ASP A 200 -9.78 5.39 18.70
C ASP A 200 -10.03 4.16 19.56
N ALA A 201 -11.27 3.66 19.60
CA ALA A 201 -11.60 2.43 20.34
C ALA A 201 -10.83 1.21 19.81
N ASN A 202 -10.66 1.11 18.47
CA ASN A 202 -9.95 0.01 17.83
C ASN A 202 -8.44 0.01 18.15
N ARG A 203 -7.85 1.18 18.42
CA ARG A 203 -6.43 1.32 18.81
C ARG A 203 -6.13 0.94 20.25
N ILE A 204 -7.15 0.78 21.09
CA ILE A 204 -6.95 0.45 22.52
C ILE A 204 -6.49 -1.00 22.68
N PRO A 205 -5.29 -1.27 23.23
CA PRO A 205 -4.83 -2.62 23.48
C PRO A 205 -5.83 -3.42 24.37
N GLY A 206 -6.29 -4.58 23.87
CA GLY A 206 -7.27 -5.43 24.54
C GLY A 206 -8.72 -5.22 24.08
N VAL A 207 -8.99 -4.26 23.23
CA VAL A 207 -10.24 -4.18 22.46
C VAL A 207 -10.06 -5.00 21.17
N SER A 208 -10.95 -5.97 20.92
CA SER A 208 -10.86 -6.85 19.75
C SER A 208 -11.74 -6.38 18.60
N PRO A 209 -11.51 -6.92 17.37
CA PRO A 209 -12.41 -6.68 16.25
C PRO A 209 -13.89 -7.03 16.53
N ASN A 210 -14.14 -8.07 17.36
CA ASN A 210 -15.52 -8.40 17.79
C ASN A 210 -16.13 -7.29 18.64
N ASP A 211 -15.37 -6.72 19.58
CA ASP A 211 -15.85 -5.63 20.42
C ASP A 211 -16.18 -4.40 19.56
N ILE A 212 -15.35 -4.11 18.54
CA ILE A 212 -15.61 -3.06 17.58
C ILE A 212 -16.89 -3.32 16.77
N SER A 213 -17.10 -4.56 16.32
CA SER A 213 -18.33 -4.93 15.62
C SER A 213 -19.58 -4.73 16.46
N VAL A 214 -19.51 -5.06 17.76
CA VAL A 214 -20.60 -4.80 18.71
C VAL A 214 -20.90 -3.30 18.82
N LEU A 215 -19.86 -2.47 18.94
CA LEU A 215 -20.03 -1.00 19.01
C LEU A 215 -20.65 -0.44 17.73
N LEU A 216 -20.23 -0.92 16.54
CA LEU A 216 -20.78 -0.49 15.26
C LEU A 216 -22.28 -0.80 15.16
N VAL A 217 -22.69 -2.01 15.53
CA VAL A 217 -24.11 -2.40 15.53
C VAL A 217 -24.94 -1.50 16.46
N LEU A 218 -24.43 -1.23 17.66
CA LEU A 218 -25.13 -0.39 18.65
C LEU A 218 -25.23 1.08 18.22
N LEU A 219 -24.29 1.55 17.42
CA LEU A 219 -24.30 2.90 16.84
C LEU A 219 -25.10 2.98 15.52
N GLY A 220 -25.72 1.87 15.09
CA GLY A 220 -26.55 1.81 13.87
C GLY A 220 -25.75 1.94 12.57
N ARG A 221 -24.51 1.41 12.56
CA ARG A 221 -23.56 1.50 11.43
C ARG A 221 -23.14 0.13 10.91
#